data_f28816bf2cff562050e769deb3d563ec
#
_entry.id   f28816bf2cff562050e769deb3d563ec
#
_cell.length_a   1.000
_cell.length_b   1.000
_cell.length_c   1.000
_cell.angle_alpha   90.00
_cell.angle_beta   90.00
_cell.angle_gamma   90.00
#
_symmetry.space_group_name_H-M   'P 1'
#
loop_
_entity.id
_entity.type
_entity.pdbx_description
1 polymer ?
#
loop_
_entity_poly.entity_id
_entity_poly.type
_entity_poly.pdbx_seq_one_letter_code
_entity_poly.pdbx_strand_id
1 'polypeptide(L)' 'SADYRQMYLRVVKAVNWAIEALERGEEPKGIRFVLITACREAEEIFIDTDGAEP' A
#
# COMPACT_ATOMS: atom_id res chain seq x y z
N SER A 1 14.78 2.71 -12.83
CA SER A 1 13.43 3.21 -12.57
C SER A 1 12.83 2.54 -11.34
N ALA A 2 11.79 3.14 -10.79
CA ALA A 2 11.14 2.61 -9.61
C ALA A 2 10.52 1.23 -9.87
N ASP A 3 10.43 0.43 -8.81
CA ASP A 3 9.79 -0.88 -8.89
C ASP A 3 8.27 -0.71 -8.77
N TYR A 4 7.66 -0.28 -9.86
CA TYR A 4 6.21 -0.01 -9.88
C TYR A 4 5.39 -1.28 -9.66
N ARG A 5 5.91 -2.44 -10.06
CA ARG A 5 5.21 -3.71 -9.84
C ARG A 5 5.08 -3.99 -8.34
N GLN A 6 6.15 -3.81 -7.60
CA GLN A 6 6.14 -4.04 -6.15
C GLN A 6 5.22 -3.03 -5.46
N MET A 7 5.26 -1.77 -5.89
CA MET A 7 4.37 -0.74 -5.37
C MET A 7 2.91 -1.09 -5.62
N TYR A 8 2.60 -1.50 -6.85
CA TYR A 8 1.25 -1.90 -7.23
C TYR A 8 0.74 -3.05 -6.37
N LEU A 9 1.55 -4.10 -6.24
CA LEU A 9 1.15 -5.28 -5.45
C LEU A 9 0.91 -4.92 -3.99
N ARG A 10 1.73 -4.05 -3.43
CA ARG A 10 1.58 -3.63 -2.04
C ARG A 10 0.28 -2.86 -1.83
N VAL A 11 -0.04 -1.95 -2.73
CA VAL A 11 -1.24 -1.11 -2.60
C VAL A 11 -2.50 -1.93 -2.86
N VAL A 12 -2.50 -2.75 -3.91
CA VAL A 12 -3.68 -3.54 -4.26
C VAL A 12 -4.02 -4.54 -3.16
N LYS A 13 -2.99 -5.14 -2.55
CA LYS A 13 -3.22 -6.06 -1.44
C LYS A 13 -3.91 -5.35 -0.27
N ALA A 14 -3.49 -4.15 0.04
CA ALA A 14 -4.09 -3.37 1.12
C ALA A 14 -5.52 -2.94 0.79
N VAL A 15 -5.76 -2.56 -0.46
CA VAL A 15 -7.11 -2.17 -0.91
C VAL A 15 -8.07 -3.35 -0.82
N ASN A 16 -7.64 -4.53 -1.29
CA ASN A 16 -8.48 -5.73 -1.21
C ASN A 16 -8.78 -6.08 0.23
N TRP A 17 -7.78 -6.01 1.10
CA TRP A 17 -8.00 -6.24 2.53
C TRP A 17 -9.01 -5.25 3.09
N ALA A 18 -8.91 -3.97 2.71
CA ALA A 18 -9.79 -2.93 3.22
C ALA A 18 -11.24 -3.17 2.79
N ILE A 19 -11.45 -3.59 1.55
CA ILE A 19 -12.78 -3.90 1.06
C ILE A 19 -13.41 -5.01 1.90
N GLU A 20 -12.67 -6.08 2.14
CA GLU A 20 -13.16 -7.19 2.95
C GLU A 20 -13.42 -6.78 4.40
N ALA A 21 -12.55 -5.93 4.94
CA ALA A 21 -12.73 -5.42 6.30
C ALA A 21 -14.00 -4.59 6.42
N LEU A 22 -14.29 -3.76 5.43
CA LEU A 22 -15.53 -2.98 5.41
C LEU A 22 -16.75 -3.89 5.34
N GLU A 23 -16.68 -4.96 4.56
CA GLU A 23 -17.77 -5.93 4.45
C GLU A 23 -18.02 -6.64 5.77
N ARG A 24 -16.97 -6.86 6.57
CA ARG A 24 -17.10 -7.46 7.90
C ARG A 24 -17.57 -6.48 8.96
N GLY A 25 -17.69 -5.21 8.60
CA GLY A 25 -18.12 -4.19 9.55
C GLY A 25 -17.01 -3.75 10.51
N GLU A 26 -15.75 -3.89 10.12
CA GLU A 26 -14.64 -3.46 10.98
C GLU A 26 -14.57 -1.94 11.08
N GLU A 27 -13.93 -1.45 12.13
CA GLU A 27 -13.83 -0.04 12.42
C GLU A 27 -13.08 0.70 11.31
N PRO A 28 -13.63 1.81 10.80
CA PRO A 28 -12.97 2.60 9.76
C PRO A 28 -11.58 3.08 10.16
N LYS A 29 -11.37 3.35 11.43
CA LYS A 29 -10.10 3.87 11.93
C LYS A 29 -8.94 2.91 11.66
N GLY A 30 -9.17 1.62 11.93
CA GLY A 30 -8.17 0.60 11.67
C GLY A 30 -7.93 0.41 10.18
N ILE A 31 -9.00 0.46 9.39
CA ILE A 31 -8.90 0.33 7.93
C ILE A 31 -8.08 1.50 7.38
N ARG A 32 -8.37 2.71 7.84
CA ARG A 32 -7.63 3.89 7.42
C ARG A 32 -6.14 3.76 7.74
N PHE A 33 -5.82 3.26 8.91
CA PHE A 33 -4.42 3.06 9.32
C PHE A 33 -3.69 2.13 8.35
N VAL A 34 -4.31 1.01 7.99
CA VAL A 34 -3.71 0.04 7.07
C VAL A 34 -3.48 0.67 5.70
N LEU A 35 -4.45 1.43 5.20
CA LEU A 35 -4.32 2.08 3.90
C LEU A 35 -3.21 3.14 3.89
N ILE A 36 -3.12 3.93 4.94
CA ILE A 36 -2.06 4.93 5.07
C ILE A 36 -0.70 4.25 5.11
N THR A 37 -0.59 3.16 5.87
CA THR A 37 0.65 2.40 5.97
C THR A 37 1.07 1.85 4.60
N ALA A 38 0.11 1.32 3.84
CA ALA A 38 0.40 0.78 2.51
C ALA A 38 0.89 1.87 1.56
N CYS A 39 0.25 3.05 1.60
CA CYS A 39 0.69 4.18 0.78
C CYS A 39 2.11 4.60 1.14
N ARG A 40 2.41 4.68 2.44
CA ARG A 40 3.74 5.06 2.90
C ARG A 40 4.79 4.05 2.46
N GLU A 41 4.47 2.76 2.56
CA GLU A 41 5.38 1.71 2.12
C GLU A 41 5.61 1.74 0.62
N ALA A 42 4.56 2.03 -0.16
CA ALA A 42 4.71 2.17 -1.60
C ALA A 42 5.63 3.33 -1.95
N GLU A 43 5.51 4.45 -1.23
CA GLU A 43 6.38 5.60 -1.43
C GLU A 43 7.84 5.26 -1.09
N GLU A 44 8.05 4.48 -0.03
CA GLU A 44 9.39 4.03 0.32
C GLU A 44 9.99 3.14 -0.76
N ILE A 45 9.18 2.24 -1.33
CA ILE A 45 9.61 1.39 -2.43
C ILE A 45 10.02 2.27 -3.62
N PHE A 46 9.23 3.30 -3.92
CA PHE A 46 9.54 4.22 -5.01
C PHE A 46 10.90 4.88 -4.78
N ILE A 47 11.11 5.44 -3.59
CA ILE A 47 12.35 6.13 -3.26
C ILE A 47 13.54 5.17 -3.32
N ASP A 48 13.39 3.98 -2.73
CA ASP A 48 14.49 3.04 -2.62
C ASP A 48 14.89 2.44 -3.97
N THR A 49 13.90 2.19 -4.83
CA THR A 49 14.19 1.52 -6.11
C THR A 49 14.47 2.49 -7.24
N ASP A 50 13.87 3.68 -7.21
CA ASP A 50 14.14 4.70 -8.22
C ASP A 50 15.55 5.25 -8.08
N GLY A 51 16.01 5.46 -6.86
CA GLY A 51 17.35 5.97 -6.59
C GLY A 51 18.45 5.02 -6.95
N ALA A 52 18.16 3.75 -7.23
CA ALA A 52 19.14 2.76 -7.63
C ALA A 52 19.49 2.86 -9.11
N GLU A 53 18.75 3.64 -9.87
CA GLU A 53 18.97 3.81 -11.29
C GLU A 53 20.17 4.72 -11.56
N PRO A 54 21.06 4.32 -12.46
CA PRO A 54 22.14 5.21 -12.87
C PRO A 54 21.60 6.39 -13.66
#